data_a78a37a1c7baf66bd3fc9aa30fcfcd9d
#
_entry.id   a78a37a1c7baf66bd3fc9aa30fcfcd9d
#
_cell.length_a   1.000
_cell.length_b   1.000
_cell.length_c   1.000
_cell.angle_alpha   90.00
_cell.angle_beta   90.00
_cell.angle_gamma   90.00
#
_symmetry.space_group_name_H-M   'P 1'
#
loop_
_entity.id
_entity.type
_entity.pdbx_description
1 polymer ?
#
loop_
_entity_poly.entity_id
_entity_poly.type
_entity_poly.pdbx_seq_one_letter_code
_entity_poly.pdbx_strand_id
1 'polypeptide(L)'
;MSDEAVRDLLLRTRRIAVVGASDRPGRPSNGVFRFLLDRGYDAVPVNPLLAGRALHGVASVAGLEEAGPLDLVDVFRRSEDAGAVVDESIRLGARAVWLQLGVVDQAAAERARAAGVICVMDRCPAIEWGRLGLPPRVSGAAPG
;
A
#
# COMPACT_ATOMS: atom_id res chain seq x y z
N MET A 1 -1.58 9.71 -13.53
CA MET A 1 -0.61 8.63 -13.80
C MET A 1 -1.15 7.73 -14.89
N SER A 2 -0.32 7.35 -15.82
CA SER A 2 -0.75 6.52 -16.96
C SER A 2 -1.03 5.08 -16.52
N ASP A 3 -1.84 4.37 -17.32
CA ASP A 3 -2.10 2.96 -17.08
C ASP A 3 -0.84 2.11 -17.11
N GLU A 4 0.07 2.43 -18.02
CA GLU A 4 1.35 1.74 -18.13
C GLU A 4 2.18 1.92 -16.85
N ALA A 5 2.22 3.12 -16.30
CA ALA A 5 2.95 3.40 -15.07
C ALA A 5 2.33 2.68 -13.87
N VAL A 6 1.00 2.61 -13.78
CA VAL A 6 0.31 1.87 -12.73
C VAL A 6 0.58 0.38 -12.86
N ARG A 7 0.50 -0.14 -14.08
CA ARG A 7 0.82 -1.55 -14.36
C ARG A 7 2.24 -1.89 -13.92
N ASP A 8 3.22 -1.10 -14.34
CA ASP A 8 4.62 -1.30 -13.96
C ASP A 8 4.81 -1.30 -12.45
N LEU A 9 4.19 -0.35 -11.77
CA LEU A 9 4.30 -0.26 -10.33
C LEU A 9 3.75 -1.53 -9.66
N LEU A 10 2.55 -1.95 -10.04
CA LEU A 10 1.92 -3.13 -9.45
C LEU A 10 2.69 -4.42 -9.74
N LEU A 11 3.28 -4.54 -10.92
CA LEU A 11 4.04 -5.74 -11.30
C LEU A 11 5.41 -5.79 -10.64
N ARG A 12 6.05 -4.65 -10.39
CA ARG A 12 7.39 -4.59 -9.81
C ARG A 12 7.41 -4.60 -8.31
N THR A 13 6.32 -4.21 -7.68
CA THR A 13 6.19 -4.17 -6.23
C THR A 13 6.19 -5.58 -5.66
N ARG A 14 6.87 -5.77 -4.52
CA ARG A 14 6.86 -7.03 -3.78
C ARG A 14 6.29 -6.85 -2.39
N ARG A 15 6.83 -5.91 -1.64
CA ARG A 15 6.41 -5.66 -0.26
C ARG A 15 5.53 -4.44 -0.18
N ILE A 16 4.37 -4.61 0.46
CA ILE A 16 3.39 -3.54 0.62
C ILE A 16 3.06 -3.39 2.10
N ALA A 17 3.24 -2.18 2.63
CA ALA A 17 2.73 -1.83 3.95
C ALA A 17 1.33 -1.24 3.80
N VAL A 18 0.35 -1.85 4.45
CA VAL A 18 -1.04 -1.38 4.40
C VAL A 18 -1.32 -0.59 5.67
N VAL A 19 -1.28 0.74 5.56
CA VAL A 19 -1.45 1.66 6.69
C VAL A 19 -2.92 1.93 6.91
N GLY A 20 -3.36 1.79 8.16
CA GLY A 20 -4.79 1.88 8.48
C GLY A 20 -5.51 0.56 8.28
N ALA A 21 -4.77 -0.55 8.30
CA ALA A 21 -5.36 -1.88 8.20
C ALA A 21 -6.39 -2.10 9.33
N SER A 22 -7.46 -2.81 9.01
CA SER A 22 -8.55 -3.09 9.94
C SER A 22 -8.83 -4.58 10.04
N ASP A 23 -9.11 -5.06 11.26
CA ASP A 23 -9.53 -6.44 11.49
C ASP A 23 -11.03 -6.65 11.24
N ARG A 24 -11.77 -5.61 10.90
CA ARG A 24 -13.21 -5.70 10.61
C ARG A 24 -13.44 -6.08 9.15
N PRO A 25 -14.12 -7.22 8.88
CA PRO A 25 -14.30 -7.70 7.50
C PRO A 25 -15.00 -6.72 6.57
N GLY A 26 -15.86 -5.84 7.10
CA GLY A 26 -16.58 -4.85 6.28
C GLY A 26 -15.76 -3.63 5.89
N ARG A 27 -14.57 -3.45 6.44
CA ARG A 27 -13.74 -2.31 6.11
C ARG A 27 -12.98 -2.54 4.82
N PRO A 28 -12.89 -1.52 3.93
CA PRO A 28 -12.16 -1.67 2.67
C PRO A 28 -10.72 -2.18 2.83
N SER A 29 -10.01 -1.70 3.84
CA SER A 29 -8.62 -2.12 4.05
C SER A 29 -8.49 -3.61 4.34
N ASN A 30 -9.48 -4.22 5.01
CA ASN A 30 -9.46 -5.65 5.29
C ASN A 30 -9.50 -6.47 3.99
N GLY A 31 -10.44 -6.15 3.11
CA GLY A 31 -10.59 -6.85 1.82
C GLY A 31 -9.41 -6.62 0.89
N VAL A 32 -8.92 -5.39 0.81
CA VAL A 32 -7.77 -5.08 -0.05
C VAL A 32 -6.51 -5.78 0.46
N PHE A 33 -6.29 -5.79 1.78
CA PHE A 33 -5.15 -6.52 2.35
C PHE A 33 -5.20 -7.99 1.98
N ARG A 34 -6.36 -8.63 2.15
CA ARG A 34 -6.55 -10.03 1.75
C ARG A 34 -6.31 -10.22 0.26
N PHE A 35 -6.82 -9.31 -0.56
CA PHE A 35 -6.61 -9.36 -2.01
C PHE A 35 -5.12 -9.34 -2.36
N LEU A 36 -4.35 -8.44 -1.73
CA LEU A 36 -2.92 -8.34 -1.98
C LEU A 36 -2.17 -9.62 -1.60
N LEU A 37 -2.53 -10.22 -0.47
CA LEU A 37 -1.95 -11.51 -0.08
C LEU A 37 -2.27 -12.60 -1.11
N ASP A 38 -3.53 -12.65 -1.57
CA ASP A 38 -3.97 -13.66 -2.53
C ASP A 38 -3.28 -13.50 -3.89
N ARG A 39 -2.83 -12.28 -4.21
CA ARG A 39 -2.06 -12.01 -5.44
C ARG A 39 -0.57 -12.27 -5.30
N GLY A 40 -0.11 -12.68 -4.13
CA GLY A 40 1.29 -13.05 -3.92
C GLY A 40 2.19 -11.93 -3.42
N TYR A 41 1.61 -10.81 -3.00
CA TYR A 41 2.42 -9.75 -2.39
C TYR A 41 2.82 -10.11 -0.97
N ASP A 42 3.98 -9.64 -0.55
CA ASP A 42 4.42 -9.65 0.83
C ASP A 42 3.83 -8.42 1.51
N ALA A 43 2.60 -8.54 1.98
CA ALA A 43 1.86 -7.42 2.56
C ALA A 43 1.88 -7.51 4.08
N VAL A 44 2.09 -6.35 4.73
CA VAL A 44 2.12 -6.25 6.18
C VAL A 44 1.10 -5.23 6.66
N PRO A 45 0.22 -5.59 7.62
CA PRO A 45 -0.75 -4.64 8.14
C PRO A 45 -0.09 -3.71 9.17
N VAL A 46 -0.36 -2.42 9.03
CA VAL A 46 0.19 -1.39 9.90
C VAL A 46 -0.96 -0.65 10.59
N ASN A 47 -1.07 -0.83 11.89
CA ASN A 47 -2.06 -0.12 12.72
C ASN A 47 -1.66 -0.28 14.18
N PRO A 48 -1.43 0.82 14.94
CA PRO A 48 -1.05 0.71 16.33
C PRO A 48 -2.08 -0.03 17.19
N LEU A 49 -3.36 0.02 16.82
CA LEU A 49 -4.42 -0.69 17.55
C LEU A 49 -4.39 -2.20 17.35
N LEU A 50 -3.72 -2.69 16.32
CA LEU A 50 -3.62 -4.11 15.99
C LEU A 50 -2.24 -4.69 16.25
N ALA A 51 -1.30 -3.89 16.74
CA ALA A 51 0.10 -4.32 16.88
C ALA A 51 0.22 -5.65 17.64
N GLY A 52 0.94 -6.59 17.03
CA GLY A 52 1.14 -7.92 17.58
C GLY A 52 0.01 -8.91 17.28
N ARG A 53 -1.14 -8.47 16.76
CA ARG A 53 -2.25 -9.34 16.40
C ARG A 53 -2.15 -9.75 14.93
N ALA A 54 -2.54 -10.97 14.62
CA ALA A 54 -2.52 -11.44 13.25
C ALA A 54 -3.77 -10.99 12.49
N LEU A 55 -3.57 -10.54 11.26
CA LEU A 55 -4.63 -10.22 10.31
C LEU A 55 -4.41 -11.09 9.07
N HIS A 56 -5.38 -11.95 8.77
CA HIS A 56 -5.26 -12.92 7.67
C HIS A 56 -3.93 -13.71 7.75
N GLY A 57 -3.52 -14.06 8.97
CA GLY A 57 -2.30 -14.85 9.20
C GLY A 57 -0.99 -14.06 9.22
N VAL A 58 -1.05 -12.74 9.09
CA VAL A 58 0.15 -11.90 9.10
C VAL A 58 0.15 -11.02 10.34
N ALA A 59 1.26 -11.01 11.09
CA ALA A 59 1.38 -10.19 12.28
C ALA A 59 1.34 -8.71 11.91
N SER A 60 0.50 -7.95 12.61
CA SER A 60 0.39 -6.51 12.44
C SER A 60 1.50 -5.79 13.20
N VAL A 61 1.96 -4.68 12.66
CA VAL A 61 2.95 -3.82 13.32
C VAL A 61 2.33 -2.46 13.63
N ALA A 62 2.92 -1.75 14.60
CA ALA A 62 2.37 -0.48 15.07
C ALA A 62 2.58 0.65 14.08
N GLY A 63 3.73 0.71 13.44
CA GLY A 63 4.11 1.80 12.56
C GLY A 63 4.96 1.36 11.38
N LEU A 64 5.15 2.28 10.44
CA LEU A 64 5.91 2.00 9.22
C LEU A 64 7.37 1.61 9.49
N GLU A 65 7.98 2.15 10.55
CA GLU A 65 9.36 1.79 10.87
C GLU A 65 9.54 0.30 11.12
N GLU A 66 8.50 -0.36 11.61
CA GLU A 66 8.51 -1.78 11.93
C GLU A 66 8.09 -2.65 10.74
N ALA A 67 7.68 -2.04 9.63
CA ALA A 67 7.17 -2.78 8.49
C ALA A 67 8.27 -3.36 7.58
N GLY A 68 9.53 -3.01 7.83
CA GLY A 68 10.65 -3.46 7.01
C GLY A 68 10.78 -2.67 5.71
N PRO A 69 11.38 -3.24 4.66
CA PRO A 69 11.53 -2.55 3.39
C PRO A 69 10.18 -2.11 2.81
N LEU A 70 10.14 -0.91 2.24
CA LEU A 70 8.89 -0.32 1.74
C LEU A 70 8.97 -0.13 0.23
N ASP A 71 8.48 -1.12 -0.54
CA ASP A 71 8.32 -0.94 -1.98
C ASP A 71 7.11 -0.06 -2.24
N LEU A 72 6.01 -0.31 -1.53
CA LEU A 72 4.78 0.44 -1.67
C LEU A 72 4.12 0.61 -0.31
N VAL A 73 3.65 1.81 -0.03
CA VAL A 73 2.85 2.12 1.15
C VAL A 73 1.42 2.42 0.67
N ASP A 74 0.48 1.54 1.00
CA ASP A 74 -0.93 1.70 0.64
C ASP A 74 -1.66 2.35 1.82
N VAL A 75 -2.22 3.54 1.60
CA VAL A 75 -2.68 4.41 2.68
C VAL A 75 -4.20 4.43 2.77
N PHE A 76 -4.73 3.81 3.83
CA PHE A 76 -6.13 3.83 4.22
C PHE A 76 -6.32 4.79 5.38
N ARG A 77 -6.16 6.06 5.13
CA ARG A 77 -6.39 7.14 6.11
C ARG A 77 -7.25 8.20 5.45
N ARG A 78 -7.87 9.06 6.26
CA ARG A 78 -8.59 10.22 5.73
C ARG A 78 -7.60 11.14 5.03
N SER A 79 -8.08 11.91 4.07
CA SER A 79 -7.21 12.82 3.31
C SER A 79 -6.42 13.77 4.21
N GLU A 80 -7.04 14.27 5.29
CA GLU A 80 -6.38 15.17 6.24
C GLU A 80 -5.27 14.50 7.05
N ASP A 81 -5.26 13.17 7.15
CA ASP A 81 -4.24 12.42 7.89
C ASP A 81 -3.20 11.78 6.98
N ALA A 82 -3.49 11.71 5.68
CA ALA A 82 -2.64 11.00 4.73
C ALA A 82 -1.27 11.66 4.54
N GLY A 83 -1.21 12.99 4.60
CA GLY A 83 0.03 13.73 4.37
C GLY A 83 1.14 13.34 5.34
N ALA A 84 0.81 13.11 6.60
CA ALA A 84 1.79 12.67 7.59
C ALA A 84 2.35 11.29 7.25
N VAL A 85 1.52 10.39 6.74
CA VAL A 85 1.96 9.06 6.31
C VAL A 85 2.86 9.15 5.09
N VAL A 86 2.54 10.03 4.14
CA VAL A 86 3.39 10.28 2.97
C VAL A 86 4.75 10.78 3.40
N ASP A 87 4.79 11.75 4.31
CA ASP A 87 6.05 12.33 4.80
C ASP A 87 6.90 11.27 5.51
N GLU A 88 6.29 10.43 6.33
CA GLU A 88 6.99 9.34 6.98
C GLU A 88 7.52 8.32 5.96
N SER A 89 6.74 8.01 4.95
CA SER A 89 7.15 7.10 3.88
C SER A 89 8.37 7.63 3.14
N ILE A 90 8.39 8.93 2.85
CA ILE A 90 9.55 9.59 2.23
C ILE A 90 10.77 9.46 3.14
N ARG A 91 10.62 9.77 4.42
CA ARG A 91 11.72 9.70 5.39
C ARG A 91 12.30 8.29 5.49
N LEU A 92 11.45 7.27 5.38
CA LEU A 92 11.88 5.87 5.51
C LEU A 92 12.35 5.26 4.19
N GLY A 93 12.37 6.03 3.11
CA GLY A 93 12.91 5.56 1.83
C GLY A 93 11.97 4.67 1.03
N ALA A 94 10.66 4.82 1.19
CA ALA A 94 9.70 4.11 0.38
C ALA A 94 9.89 4.43 -1.11
N ARG A 95 9.68 3.44 -1.97
CA ARG A 95 9.74 3.67 -3.41
C ARG A 95 8.48 4.33 -3.93
N ALA A 96 7.33 4.00 -3.35
CA ALA A 96 6.04 4.52 -3.79
C ALA A 96 5.07 4.61 -2.63
N VAL A 97 4.14 5.56 -2.75
CA VAL A 97 2.97 5.68 -1.88
C VAL A 97 1.73 5.63 -2.74
N TRP A 98 0.72 4.97 -2.21
CA TRP A 98 -0.55 4.79 -2.89
C TRP A 98 -1.66 5.30 -1.98
N LEU A 99 -2.26 6.43 -2.33
CA LEU A 99 -3.39 6.98 -1.60
C LEU A 99 -4.66 6.32 -2.13
N GLN A 100 -5.38 5.67 -1.24
CA GLN A 100 -6.53 4.83 -1.54
C GLN A 100 -7.68 5.67 -2.14
N LEU A 101 -8.67 4.98 -2.71
CA LEU A 101 -9.83 5.61 -3.31
C LEU A 101 -10.47 6.61 -2.33
N GLY A 102 -10.67 7.85 -2.77
CA GLY A 102 -11.22 8.93 -1.96
C GLY A 102 -10.19 9.66 -1.10
N VAL A 103 -8.93 9.21 -1.10
CA VAL A 103 -7.87 9.86 -0.34
C VAL A 103 -7.07 10.76 -1.28
N VAL A 104 -7.13 12.06 -1.04
CA VAL A 104 -6.53 13.07 -1.91
C VAL A 104 -5.75 14.09 -1.08
N ASP A 105 -4.48 14.28 -1.40
CA ASP A 105 -3.64 15.33 -0.85
C ASP A 105 -2.60 15.72 -1.90
N GLN A 106 -2.90 16.76 -2.66
CA GLN A 106 -2.04 17.21 -3.75
C GLN A 106 -0.69 17.69 -3.28
N ALA A 107 -0.64 18.40 -2.16
CA ALA A 107 0.62 18.93 -1.62
C ALA A 107 1.53 17.78 -1.19
N ALA A 108 0.98 16.76 -0.54
CA ALA A 108 1.76 15.58 -0.15
C ALA A 108 2.27 14.82 -1.37
N ALA A 109 1.44 14.69 -2.41
CA ALA A 109 1.84 14.03 -3.66
C ALA A 109 3.01 14.77 -4.31
N GLU A 110 2.99 16.10 -4.29
CA GLU A 110 4.08 16.91 -4.83
C GLU A 110 5.37 16.71 -4.03
N ARG A 111 5.27 16.68 -2.71
CA ARG A 111 6.44 16.41 -1.85
C ARG A 111 7.03 15.04 -2.14
N ALA A 112 6.19 14.03 -2.32
CA ALA A 112 6.65 12.69 -2.66
C ALA A 112 7.41 12.68 -3.98
N ARG A 113 6.82 13.28 -5.01
CA ARG A 113 7.44 13.34 -6.34
C ARG A 113 8.75 14.12 -6.33
N ALA A 114 8.80 15.22 -5.59
CA ALA A 114 10.03 16.00 -5.44
C ALA A 114 11.14 15.19 -4.77
N ALA A 115 10.78 14.24 -3.92
CA ALA A 115 11.73 13.35 -3.25
C ALA A 115 12.04 12.07 -4.07
N GLY A 116 11.52 11.95 -5.28
CA GLY A 116 11.74 10.78 -6.12
C GLY A 116 10.85 9.60 -5.77
N VAL A 117 9.77 9.81 -5.01
CA VAL A 117 8.83 8.77 -4.60
C VAL A 117 7.62 8.81 -5.53
N ILE A 118 7.29 7.66 -6.11
CA ILE A 118 6.09 7.54 -6.94
C ILE A 118 4.86 7.74 -6.05
N CYS A 119 3.91 8.55 -6.49
CA CYS A 119 2.66 8.74 -5.74
C CYS A 119 1.47 8.51 -6.64
N VAL A 120 0.67 7.50 -6.28
CA VAL A 120 -0.63 7.24 -6.89
C VAL A 120 -1.67 7.77 -5.92
N MET A 121 -2.74 8.37 -6.43
CA MET A 121 -3.73 9.02 -5.58
C MET A 121 -5.14 8.72 -6.06
N ASP A 122 -6.06 8.51 -5.10
CA ASP A 122 -7.48 8.29 -5.39
C ASP A 122 -7.72 7.08 -6.29
N ARG A 123 -7.03 5.98 -5.98
CA ARG A 123 -7.21 4.71 -6.69
C ARG A 123 -7.16 3.54 -5.70
N CYS A 124 -7.68 2.39 -6.11
CA CYS A 124 -7.62 1.16 -5.31
C CYS A 124 -6.81 0.11 -6.08
N PRO A 125 -5.77 -0.49 -5.47
CA PRO A 125 -4.95 -1.50 -6.16
C PRO A 125 -5.77 -2.68 -6.68
N ALA A 126 -6.76 -3.13 -5.92
CA ALA A 126 -7.61 -4.25 -6.33
C ALA A 126 -8.43 -3.90 -7.58
N ILE A 127 -8.98 -2.69 -7.63
CA ILE A 127 -9.74 -2.23 -8.79
C ILE A 127 -8.82 -2.09 -10.01
N GLU A 128 -7.64 -1.52 -9.82
CA GLU A 128 -6.68 -1.36 -10.93
C GLU A 128 -6.19 -2.69 -11.46
N TRP A 129 -5.99 -3.69 -10.60
CA TRP A 129 -5.65 -5.05 -11.02
C TRP A 129 -6.68 -5.60 -12.01
N GLY A 130 -7.95 -5.50 -11.65
CA GLY A 130 -9.03 -5.97 -12.51
C GLY A 130 -9.14 -5.16 -13.79
N ARG A 131 -9.07 -3.84 -13.68
CA ARG A 131 -9.20 -2.94 -14.83
C ARG A 131 -8.08 -3.14 -15.85
N LEU A 132 -6.86 -3.37 -15.38
CA LEU A 132 -5.68 -3.55 -16.25
C LEU A 132 -5.47 -5.01 -16.66
N GLY A 133 -6.26 -5.93 -16.13
CA GLY A 133 -6.15 -7.34 -16.48
C GLY A 133 -4.82 -7.97 -16.08
N LEU A 134 -4.28 -7.59 -14.92
CA LEU A 134 -2.96 -8.07 -14.51
C LEU A 134 -3.03 -9.55 -14.10
N PRO A 135 -1.97 -10.34 -14.44
CA PRO A 135 -1.94 -11.73 -14.04
C PRO A 135 -1.66 -11.87 -12.55
N PRO A 136 -2.20 -12.91 -11.89
CA PRO A 136 -1.86 -13.18 -10.50
C PRO A 136 -0.36 -13.43 -10.35
N ARG A 137 0.22 -12.92 -9.26
CA ARG A 137 1.61 -13.24 -8.93
C ARG A 137 1.65 -14.63 -8.31
N VAL A 138 2.76 -15.33 -8.50
CA VAL A 138 2.95 -16.64 -7.88
C VAL A 138 3.58 -16.41 -6.51
N SER A 139 2.81 -16.71 -5.45
CA SER A 139 3.29 -16.55 -4.09
C SER A 139 4.50 -17.45 -3.85
N GLY A 140 5.55 -16.88 -3.26
CA GLY A 140 6.78 -17.60 -2.95
C GLY A 140 7.62 -17.94 -4.17
N ALA A 141 7.13 -17.74 -5.38
CA ALA A 141 8.00 -17.83 -6.53
C ALA A 141 8.96 -16.67 -6.47
N ALA A 142 10.23 -16.94 -6.63
CA ALA A 142 11.15 -15.87 -6.89
C ALA A 142 10.59 -15.20 -8.13
N PRO A 143 10.03 -14.02 -8.01
CA PRO A 143 9.64 -13.34 -9.20
C PRO A 143 10.92 -13.09 -9.90
N GLY A 144 11.02 -13.69 -10.98
CA GLY A 144 12.26 -13.52 -11.70
C GLY A 144 12.78 -12.19 -11.49
#